data_9ba5bf584f08a0849bd661211babe9c7
#
_entry.id   9ba5bf584f08a0849bd661211babe9c7
#
_cell.length_a   1.000
_cell.length_b   1.000
_cell.length_c   1.000
_cell.angle_alpha   90.00
_cell.angle_beta   90.00
_cell.angle_gamma   90.00
#
_symmetry.space_group_name_H-M   'P 1'
#
loop_
_entity.id
_entity.type
_entity.pdbx_description
1 polymer ?
#
loop_
_entity_poly.entity_id
_entity_poly.type
_entity_poly.pdbx_seq_one_letter_code
_entity_poly.pdbx_strand_id
1 'polypeptide(L)'
;MISAGLVRGALLGLLAVVLALSLLIVGNRVVRRHRERRRERIAAPVRGSLLELLCAEGDEQTELLNRLAEIDRRTWAALEPTLTALLGKVAGGARAALVRLYELRGAAVDAVADLSSRSAARRGRAAQVLGQLSHRPAVPSLCRLLADRDPEVRLAATRALGRCGGPEAVSYLLESLHGPRAVPPAAVTRALVSLGPQAQQSVAAGLEHPQPLARAVAIEVLGATGVVSHTSGIARALREDPQIEVRVKAARALGRLGMPEGLEPLLAAVRPGRPVALRMVGAGALGSLGAVVATGPLAALLGDSDRHVAATAARALLQLGPEGRAELRAAADDGSNGPAAAQARAALAESAVGAARHDVRAEVAL
;
A
#
# COMPACT_ATOMS: atom_id res chain seq x y z
N MET A 1 13.35 -7.74 -50.83
CA MET A 1 14.76 -7.88 -50.36
C MET A 1 15.15 -6.59 -49.63
N ILE A 2 15.32 -6.65 -48.34
CA ILE A 2 15.79 -5.50 -47.52
C ILE A 2 17.27 -5.32 -47.84
N SER A 3 17.68 -4.15 -48.33
CA SER A 3 19.07 -3.93 -48.74
C SER A 3 19.98 -3.93 -47.49
N ALA A 4 21.13 -4.59 -47.58
CA ALA A 4 22.12 -4.69 -46.47
C ALA A 4 22.58 -3.29 -46.00
N GLY A 5 22.47 -2.26 -46.82
CA GLY A 5 22.73 -0.86 -46.47
C GLY A 5 21.70 -0.27 -45.49
N LEU A 6 20.43 -0.61 -45.65
CA LEU A 6 19.35 -0.17 -44.76
C LEU A 6 19.50 -0.78 -43.33
N VAL A 7 19.88 -2.06 -43.30
CA VAL A 7 20.11 -2.76 -42.00
C VAL A 7 21.32 -2.18 -41.27
N ARG A 8 22.42 -1.90 -41.99
CA ARG A 8 23.62 -1.27 -41.39
C ARG A 8 23.30 0.16 -40.90
N GLY A 9 22.56 0.96 -41.66
CA GLY A 9 22.15 2.29 -41.25
C GLY A 9 21.28 2.29 -40.01
N ALA A 10 20.30 1.37 -39.90
CA ALA A 10 19.45 1.20 -38.72
C ALA A 10 20.25 0.76 -37.49
N LEU A 11 21.23 -0.14 -37.66
CA LEU A 11 22.08 -0.62 -36.59
C LEU A 11 23.00 0.48 -36.03
N LEU A 12 23.59 1.31 -36.91
CA LEU A 12 24.40 2.46 -36.53
C LEU A 12 23.55 3.54 -35.83
N GLY A 13 22.35 3.79 -36.33
CA GLY A 13 21.39 4.69 -35.66
C GLY A 13 21.00 4.23 -34.29
N LEU A 14 20.68 2.93 -34.11
CA LEU A 14 20.38 2.34 -32.81
C LEU A 14 21.55 2.44 -31.85
N LEU A 15 22.77 2.14 -32.33
CA LEU A 15 23.99 2.24 -31.52
C LEU A 15 24.24 3.67 -31.05
N ALA A 16 24.04 4.67 -31.93
CA ALA A 16 24.18 6.07 -31.59
C ALA A 16 23.17 6.51 -30.52
N VAL A 17 21.90 6.07 -30.63
CA VAL A 17 20.86 6.34 -29.60
C VAL A 17 21.21 5.70 -28.27
N VAL A 18 21.67 4.44 -28.27
CA VAL A 18 22.07 3.75 -27.02
C VAL A 18 23.27 4.44 -26.38
N LEU A 19 24.27 4.86 -27.16
CA LEU A 19 25.40 5.63 -26.65
C LEU A 19 24.99 6.98 -26.07
N ALA A 20 24.10 7.72 -26.75
CA ALA A 20 23.60 9.01 -26.28
C ALA A 20 22.81 8.86 -24.97
N LEU A 21 21.92 7.87 -24.88
CA LEU A 21 21.19 7.56 -23.64
C LEU A 21 22.13 7.14 -22.50
N SER A 22 23.13 6.31 -22.79
CA SER A 22 24.14 5.90 -21.81
C SER A 22 24.94 7.09 -21.27
N LEU A 23 25.39 7.98 -22.15
CA LEU A 23 26.09 9.22 -21.79
C LEU A 23 25.20 10.15 -20.95
N LEU A 24 23.92 10.27 -21.31
CA LEU A 24 22.95 11.06 -20.53
C LEU A 24 22.75 10.49 -19.13
N ILE A 25 22.60 9.16 -19.02
CA ILE A 25 22.42 8.47 -17.72
C ILE A 25 23.67 8.62 -16.86
N VAL A 26 24.85 8.37 -17.44
CA VAL A 26 26.13 8.51 -16.72
C VAL A 26 26.38 9.96 -16.30
N GLY A 27 26.17 10.92 -17.20
CA GLY A 27 26.29 12.35 -16.94
C GLY A 27 25.37 12.79 -15.78
N ASN A 28 24.10 12.40 -15.84
CA ASN A 28 23.14 12.70 -14.77
C ASN A 28 23.55 12.04 -13.43
N ARG A 29 24.07 10.82 -13.47
CA ARG A 29 24.57 10.11 -12.27
C ARG A 29 25.81 10.81 -11.67
N VAL A 30 26.73 11.26 -12.50
CA VAL A 30 27.92 12.03 -12.07
C VAL A 30 27.53 13.35 -11.44
N VAL A 31 26.63 14.11 -12.09
CA VAL A 31 26.12 15.38 -11.56
C VAL A 31 25.39 15.20 -10.23
N ARG A 32 24.55 14.15 -10.12
CA ARG A 32 23.88 13.82 -8.85
C ARG A 32 24.89 13.50 -7.74
N ARG A 33 25.86 12.62 -8.00
CA ARG A 33 26.92 12.28 -7.04
C ARG A 33 27.76 13.50 -6.62
N HIS A 34 28.07 14.38 -7.58
CA HIS A 34 28.82 15.61 -7.25
C HIS A 34 28.00 16.54 -6.36
N ARG A 35 26.71 16.71 -6.64
CA ARG A 35 25.79 17.50 -5.79
C ARG A 35 25.62 16.89 -4.40
N GLU A 36 25.54 15.57 -4.29
CA GLU A 36 25.45 14.84 -3.02
C GLU A 36 26.73 15.05 -2.19
N ARG A 37 27.90 14.81 -2.77
CA ARG A 37 29.19 15.05 -2.09
C ARG A 37 29.38 16.50 -1.65
N ARG A 38 28.93 17.46 -2.46
CA ARG A 38 28.99 18.87 -2.09
C ARG A 38 28.06 19.18 -0.91
N ARG A 39 26.85 18.63 -0.91
CA ARG A 39 25.92 18.75 0.23
C ARG A 39 26.51 18.13 1.49
N GLU A 40 27.06 16.93 1.37
CA GLU A 40 27.69 16.24 2.48
C GLU A 40 28.84 17.07 3.12
N ARG A 41 29.69 17.66 2.30
CA ARG A 41 30.77 18.54 2.80
C ARG A 41 30.24 19.78 3.52
N ILE A 42 29.17 20.40 3.02
CA ILE A 42 28.52 21.56 3.64
C ILE A 42 27.84 21.16 4.96
N ALA A 43 27.23 20.00 5.02
CA ALA A 43 26.51 19.50 6.19
C ALA A 43 27.43 18.87 7.25
N ALA A 44 28.66 18.47 6.88
CA ALA A 44 29.58 17.76 7.76
C ALA A 44 29.84 18.42 9.12
N PRO A 45 30.06 19.75 9.20
CA PRO A 45 30.34 20.41 10.49
C PRO A 45 29.19 20.34 11.50
N VAL A 46 27.93 20.19 11.00
CA VAL A 46 26.73 20.26 11.82
C VAL A 46 26.14 18.86 12.12
N ARG A 47 26.69 17.81 11.50
CA ARG A 47 26.24 16.44 11.72
C ARG A 47 26.37 15.93 13.15
N GLY A 48 27.48 16.30 13.82
CA GLY A 48 27.73 15.98 15.23
C GLY A 48 26.59 16.51 16.09
N SER A 49 26.38 17.83 16.03
CA SER A 49 25.32 18.49 16.80
C SER A 49 23.91 17.98 16.48
N LEU A 50 23.68 17.52 15.25
CA LEU A 50 22.38 16.87 14.90
C LEU A 50 22.21 15.51 15.59
N LEU A 51 23.28 14.71 15.67
CA LEU A 51 23.24 13.42 16.37
C LEU A 51 23.10 13.62 17.89
N GLU A 52 23.83 14.59 18.45
CA GLU A 52 23.69 15.00 19.84
C GLU A 52 22.25 15.43 20.15
N LEU A 53 21.62 16.26 19.29
CA LEU A 53 20.21 16.67 19.45
C LEU A 53 19.23 15.49 19.55
N LEU A 54 19.47 14.42 18.81
CA LEU A 54 18.58 13.24 18.83
C LEU A 54 18.69 12.42 20.12
N CYS A 55 19.80 12.60 20.86
CA CYS A 55 20.07 11.89 22.10
C CYS A 55 19.96 12.79 23.35
N ALA A 56 20.00 14.12 23.18
CA ALA A 56 19.96 15.08 24.29
C ALA A 56 18.53 15.23 24.85
N GLU A 57 18.45 15.56 26.14
CA GLU A 57 17.21 15.87 26.86
C GLU A 57 17.36 17.17 27.67
N GLY A 58 16.25 17.80 28.03
CA GLY A 58 16.21 18.98 28.89
C GLY A 58 16.90 20.22 28.30
N ASP A 59 17.72 20.88 29.12
CA ASP A 59 18.35 22.14 28.76
C ASP A 59 19.39 22.00 27.64
N GLU A 60 20.13 20.90 27.62
CA GLU A 60 21.10 20.60 26.57
C GLU A 60 20.41 20.50 25.19
N GLN A 61 19.25 19.84 25.13
CA GLN A 61 18.46 19.76 23.91
C GLN A 61 18.03 21.16 23.43
N THR A 62 17.61 22.01 24.36
CA THR A 62 17.18 23.39 24.05
C THR A 62 18.32 24.23 23.47
N GLU A 63 19.52 24.11 24.05
CA GLU A 63 20.72 24.83 23.54
C GLU A 63 21.12 24.35 22.14
N LEU A 64 21.11 23.03 21.92
CA LEU A 64 21.37 22.44 20.59
C LEU A 64 20.34 22.86 19.55
N LEU A 65 19.04 22.90 19.92
CA LEU A 65 17.98 23.40 19.06
C LEU A 65 18.21 24.83 18.61
N ASN A 66 18.55 25.75 19.55
CA ASN A 66 18.82 27.15 19.24
C ASN A 66 20.03 27.30 18.33
N ARG A 67 21.12 26.60 18.63
CA ARG A 67 22.33 26.59 17.81
C ARG A 67 22.07 26.09 16.39
N LEU A 68 21.29 24.99 16.23
CA LEU A 68 20.94 24.47 14.94
C LEU A 68 19.90 25.33 14.19
N ALA A 69 19.06 26.06 14.92
CA ALA A 69 18.13 27.01 14.33
C ALA A 69 18.81 28.24 13.71
N GLU A 70 19.99 28.59 14.14
CA GLU A 70 20.77 29.77 13.68
C GLU A 70 21.69 29.48 12.49
N ILE A 71 21.88 28.21 12.07
CA ILE A 71 22.77 27.88 10.95
C ILE A 71 22.32 28.61 9.66
N ASP A 72 23.26 28.92 8.80
CA ASP A 72 23.01 29.64 7.56
C ASP A 72 22.10 28.89 6.59
N ARG A 73 21.43 29.62 5.67
CA ARG A 73 20.50 29.07 4.69
C ARG A 73 21.13 27.99 3.80
N ARG A 74 22.42 28.09 3.48
CA ARG A 74 23.10 27.14 2.61
C ARG A 74 23.34 25.80 3.29
N THR A 75 23.78 25.86 4.54
CA THR A 75 23.98 24.70 5.41
C THR A 75 22.63 24.01 5.70
N TRP A 76 21.58 24.79 6.00
CA TRP A 76 20.22 24.27 6.15
C TRP A 76 19.73 23.53 4.89
N ALA A 77 19.83 24.15 3.71
CA ALA A 77 19.40 23.53 2.45
C ALA A 77 20.20 22.26 2.09
N ALA A 78 21.42 22.13 2.63
CA ALA A 78 22.22 20.92 2.48
C ALA A 78 21.76 19.81 3.45
N LEU A 79 21.33 20.16 4.67
CA LEU A 79 20.86 19.26 5.72
C LEU A 79 19.41 18.82 5.53
N GLU A 80 18.54 19.67 5.00
CA GLU A 80 17.10 19.49 4.91
C GLU A 80 16.68 18.12 4.35
N PRO A 81 17.28 17.55 3.28
CA PRO A 81 16.94 16.21 2.80
C PRO A 81 17.23 15.12 3.85
N THR A 82 18.31 15.26 4.62
CA THR A 82 18.67 14.33 5.70
C THR A 82 17.70 14.45 6.87
N LEU A 83 17.40 15.67 7.29
CA LEU A 83 16.42 15.95 8.36
C LEU A 83 15.04 15.41 8.01
N THR A 84 14.59 15.66 6.78
CA THR A 84 13.29 15.16 6.29
C THR A 84 13.25 13.63 6.25
N ALA A 85 14.35 12.99 5.85
CA ALA A 85 14.46 11.53 5.87
C ALA A 85 14.47 10.95 7.30
N LEU A 86 15.14 11.64 8.24
CA LEU A 86 15.18 11.27 9.66
C LEU A 86 13.79 11.39 10.32
N LEU A 87 13.05 12.47 10.06
CA LEU A 87 11.68 12.66 10.56
C LEU A 87 10.76 11.46 10.23
N GLY A 88 11.02 10.77 9.12
CA GLY A 88 10.26 9.58 8.74
C GLY A 88 10.71 8.29 9.42
N LYS A 89 11.84 8.29 10.11
CA LYS A 89 12.48 7.09 10.69
C LYS A 89 12.54 7.11 12.22
N VAL A 90 12.60 8.30 12.82
CA VAL A 90 12.68 8.47 14.27
C VAL A 90 11.30 8.62 14.90
N ALA A 91 11.16 8.24 16.16
CA ALA A 91 9.95 8.34 16.96
C ALA A 91 10.25 9.00 18.31
N GLY A 92 9.21 9.26 19.11
CA GLY A 92 9.36 9.79 20.47
C GLY A 92 10.05 11.16 20.52
N GLY A 93 10.89 11.37 21.54
CA GLY A 93 11.61 12.62 21.82
C GLY A 93 12.45 13.11 20.66
N ALA A 94 13.20 12.23 19.99
CA ALA A 94 14.01 12.57 18.84
C ALA A 94 13.18 13.17 17.68
N ARG A 95 11.98 12.62 17.44
CA ARG A 95 11.05 13.19 16.44
C ARG A 95 10.54 14.56 16.88
N ALA A 96 10.17 14.70 18.17
CA ALA A 96 9.69 15.97 18.70
C ALA A 96 10.76 17.07 18.57
N ALA A 97 12.02 16.76 18.88
CA ALA A 97 13.16 17.68 18.71
C ALA A 97 13.32 18.14 17.25
N LEU A 98 13.24 17.23 16.28
CA LEU A 98 13.30 17.60 14.87
C LEU A 98 12.12 18.48 14.44
N VAL A 99 10.90 18.16 14.86
CA VAL A 99 9.72 19.01 14.58
C VAL A 99 9.94 20.40 15.14
N ARG A 100 10.39 20.50 16.39
CA ARG A 100 10.68 21.78 17.04
C ARG A 100 11.76 22.59 16.30
N LEU A 101 12.80 21.91 15.80
CA LEU A 101 13.83 22.56 14.97
C LEU A 101 13.22 23.17 13.68
N TYR A 102 12.33 22.44 13.00
CA TYR A 102 11.64 22.95 11.82
C TYR A 102 10.70 24.13 12.15
N GLU A 103 10.03 24.11 13.32
CA GLU A 103 9.19 25.20 13.81
C GLU A 103 10.01 26.46 14.07
N LEU A 104 11.13 26.36 14.81
CA LEU A 104 12.04 27.47 15.09
C LEU A 104 12.59 28.13 13.82
N ARG A 105 12.78 27.34 12.76
CA ARG A 105 13.22 27.81 11.44
C ARG A 105 12.11 28.42 10.59
N GLY A 106 10.86 28.37 11.01
CA GLY A 106 9.73 28.79 10.20
C GLY A 106 9.52 27.97 8.93
N ALA A 107 10.09 26.76 8.88
CA ALA A 107 10.10 25.92 7.67
C ALA A 107 8.69 25.49 7.20
N ALA A 108 7.70 25.44 8.10
CA ALA A 108 6.31 25.18 7.73
C ALA A 108 5.74 26.33 6.89
N VAL A 109 6.06 27.59 7.24
CA VAL A 109 5.61 28.80 6.52
C VAL A 109 6.24 28.83 5.12
N ASP A 110 7.55 28.62 5.04
CA ASP A 110 8.28 28.55 3.76
C ASP A 110 7.74 27.41 2.88
N ALA A 111 7.47 26.25 3.46
CA ALA A 111 6.91 25.12 2.74
C ALA A 111 5.48 25.38 2.25
N VAL A 112 4.62 26.06 3.03
CA VAL A 112 3.28 26.45 2.55
C VAL A 112 3.38 27.39 1.34
N ALA A 113 4.29 28.37 1.37
CA ALA A 113 4.55 29.25 0.24
C ALA A 113 5.04 28.47 -1.00
N ASP A 114 5.94 27.49 -0.81
CA ASP A 114 6.53 26.68 -1.87
C ASP A 114 5.52 25.68 -2.51
N LEU A 115 4.35 25.39 -1.90
CA LEU A 115 3.30 24.60 -2.53
C LEU A 115 2.75 25.23 -3.83
N SER A 116 2.87 26.55 -3.99
CA SER A 116 2.48 27.28 -5.19
C SER A 116 3.64 27.57 -6.17
N SER A 117 4.84 27.08 -5.89
CA SER A 117 6.03 27.31 -6.72
C SER A 117 5.85 26.79 -8.16
N ARG A 118 6.45 27.51 -9.12
CA ARG A 118 6.51 27.05 -10.54
C ARG A 118 7.29 25.74 -10.69
N SER A 119 8.23 25.45 -9.80
CA SER A 119 9.06 24.24 -9.81
C SER A 119 8.34 23.07 -9.18
N ALA A 120 8.08 22.00 -9.94
CA ALA A 120 7.51 20.76 -9.42
C ALA A 120 8.35 20.17 -8.27
N ALA A 121 9.68 20.23 -8.37
CA ALA A 121 10.58 19.76 -7.33
C ALA A 121 10.41 20.52 -6.01
N ARG A 122 10.13 21.85 -6.04
CA ARG A 122 9.83 22.63 -4.84
C ARG A 122 8.48 22.24 -4.26
N ARG A 123 7.42 22.17 -5.09
CA ARG A 123 6.08 21.77 -4.64
C ARG A 123 6.09 20.38 -3.99
N GLY A 124 6.76 19.40 -4.62
CA GLY A 124 6.87 18.03 -4.07
C GLY A 124 7.62 17.99 -2.74
N ARG A 125 8.73 18.74 -2.62
CA ARG A 125 9.49 18.86 -1.36
C ARG A 125 8.66 19.53 -0.28
N ALA A 126 7.97 20.62 -0.60
CA ALA A 126 7.10 21.33 0.33
C ALA A 126 5.99 20.41 0.87
N ALA A 127 5.32 19.66 0.00
CA ALA A 127 4.33 18.68 0.41
C ALA A 127 4.94 17.61 1.34
N GLN A 128 6.14 17.13 1.03
CA GLN A 128 6.84 16.14 1.87
C GLN A 128 7.16 16.69 3.26
N VAL A 129 7.69 17.91 3.36
CA VAL A 129 8.01 18.58 4.64
C VAL A 129 6.76 18.76 5.46
N LEU A 130 5.69 19.33 4.90
CA LEU A 130 4.42 19.56 5.60
C LEU A 130 3.79 18.26 6.11
N GLY A 131 3.86 17.18 5.30
CA GLY A 131 3.42 15.87 5.73
C GLY A 131 4.26 15.29 6.88
N GLN A 132 5.58 15.50 6.86
CA GLN A 132 6.46 15.05 7.95
C GLN A 132 6.22 15.81 9.24
N LEU A 133 5.93 17.11 9.15
CA LEU A 133 5.60 17.96 10.28
C LEU A 133 4.17 17.73 10.80
N SER A 134 3.37 16.93 10.10
CA SER A 134 1.93 16.77 10.38
C SER A 134 1.18 18.11 10.43
N HIS A 135 1.55 19.04 9.51
CA HIS A 135 1.04 20.41 9.49
C HIS A 135 -0.38 20.50 8.92
N ARG A 136 -1.37 20.34 9.77
CA ARG A 136 -2.81 20.34 9.42
C ARG A 136 -3.30 21.57 8.63
N PRO A 137 -2.85 22.81 8.94
CA PRO A 137 -3.30 23.97 8.16
C PRO A 137 -3.01 23.91 6.66
N ALA A 138 -2.06 23.07 6.23
CA ALA A 138 -1.73 22.89 4.82
C ALA A 138 -2.67 21.92 4.08
N VAL A 139 -3.56 21.19 4.76
CA VAL A 139 -4.43 20.17 4.16
C VAL A 139 -5.20 20.69 2.93
N PRO A 140 -5.85 21.86 2.94
CA PRO A 140 -6.56 22.36 1.77
C PRO A 140 -5.63 22.59 0.56
N SER A 141 -4.41 23.05 0.79
CA SER A 141 -3.41 23.25 -0.27
C SER A 141 -2.85 21.92 -0.80
N LEU A 142 -2.65 20.94 0.07
CA LEU A 142 -2.23 19.60 -0.32
C LEU A 142 -3.33 18.88 -1.12
N CYS A 143 -4.60 19.06 -0.80
CA CYS A 143 -5.72 18.53 -1.58
C CYS A 143 -5.71 19.10 -3.02
N ARG A 144 -5.40 20.37 -3.20
CA ARG A 144 -5.25 20.97 -4.54
C ARG A 144 -4.11 20.32 -5.34
N LEU A 145 -3.03 19.92 -4.69
CA LEU A 145 -1.89 19.26 -5.34
C LEU A 145 -2.16 17.82 -5.77
N LEU A 146 -3.27 17.20 -5.36
CA LEU A 146 -3.71 15.91 -5.91
C LEU A 146 -4.02 15.99 -7.42
N ALA A 147 -4.32 17.18 -7.95
CA ALA A 147 -4.53 17.44 -9.38
C ALA A 147 -3.30 18.07 -10.08
N ASP A 148 -2.12 18.08 -9.45
CA ASP A 148 -0.91 18.65 -10.03
C ASP A 148 -0.56 18.01 -11.39
N ARG A 149 0.09 18.78 -12.26
CA ARG A 149 0.56 18.30 -13.57
C ARG A 149 1.65 17.21 -13.43
N ASP A 150 2.51 17.37 -12.43
CA ASP A 150 3.62 16.45 -12.17
C ASP A 150 3.16 15.26 -11.30
N PRO A 151 3.36 14.01 -11.75
CA PRO A 151 2.93 12.83 -11.00
C PRO A 151 3.65 12.66 -9.67
N GLU A 152 4.91 13.08 -9.56
CA GLU A 152 5.65 12.99 -8.30
C GLU A 152 5.10 13.97 -7.25
N VAL A 153 4.63 15.15 -7.68
CA VAL A 153 3.95 16.11 -6.79
C VAL A 153 2.64 15.54 -6.28
N ARG A 154 1.83 14.90 -7.15
CA ARG A 154 0.59 14.24 -6.73
C ARG A 154 0.85 13.14 -5.70
N LEU A 155 1.87 12.30 -5.92
CA LEU A 155 2.28 11.27 -4.98
C LEU A 155 2.79 11.85 -3.65
N ALA A 156 3.56 12.92 -3.68
CA ALA A 156 4.03 13.61 -2.49
C ALA A 156 2.87 14.18 -1.68
N ALA A 157 1.90 14.83 -2.33
CA ALA A 157 0.69 15.36 -1.71
C ALA A 157 -0.16 14.24 -1.09
N THR A 158 -0.35 13.12 -1.80
CA THR A 158 -1.08 11.95 -1.30
C THR A 158 -0.45 11.41 -0.01
N ARG A 159 0.89 11.24 0.00
CA ARG A 159 1.61 10.78 1.19
C ARG A 159 1.54 11.79 2.34
N ALA A 160 1.61 13.07 2.04
CA ALA A 160 1.49 14.14 3.03
C ALA A 160 0.09 14.13 3.67
N LEU A 161 -0.96 14.04 2.87
CA LEU A 161 -2.34 13.94 3.35
C LEU A 161 -2.56 12.73 4.24
N GLY A 162 -1.94 11.58 3.94
CA GLY A 162 -2.00 10.41 4.81
C GLY A 162 -1.39 10.62 6.20
N ARG A 163 -0.51 11.62 6.37
CA ARG A 163 0.16 11.92 7.64
C ARG A 163 -0.46 13.09 8.40
N CYS A 164 -0.88 14.13 7.72
CA CYS A 164 -1.39 15.36 8.33
C CYS A 164 -2.87 15.62 8.08
N GLY A 165 -3.50 14.87 7.18
CA GLY A 165 -4.91 14.99 6.87
C GLY A 165 -5.81 14.49 7.99
N GLY A 166 -7.09 14.76 7.82
CA GLY A 166 -8.17 14.28 8.65
C GLY A 166 -9.29 13.69 7.80
N PRO A 167 -10.49 13.51 8.38
CA PRO A 167 -11.68 13.05 7.65
C PRO A 167 -11.99 13.86 6.39
N GLU A 168 -11.68 15.14 6.38
CA GLU A 168 -11.86 16.08 5.27
C GLU A 168 -11.03 15.74 4.03
N ALA A 169 -9.90 15.07 4.20
CA ALA A 169 -9.04 14.68 3.09
C ALA A 169 -9.53 13.44 2.33
N VAL A 170 -10.43 12.66 2.92
CA VAL A 170 -10.86 11.35 2.37
C VAL A 170 -11.55 11.52 1.02
N SER A 171 -12.49 12.45 0.89
CA SER A 171 -13.21 12.70 -0.37
C SER A 171 -12.25 13.09 -1.49
N TYR A 172 -11.31 14.00 -1.23
CA TYR A 172 -10.30 14.42 -2.20
C TYR A 172 -9.37 13.27 -2.62
N LEU A 173 -8.99 12.40 -1.68
CA LEU A 173 -8.17 11.23 -1.97
C LEU A 173 -8.93 10.23 -2.85
N LEU A 174 -10.21 9.97 -2.58
CA LEU A 174 -11.04 9.08 -3.40
C LEU A 174 -11.30 9.68 -4.78
N GLU A 175 -11.57 10.98 -4.88
CA GLU A 175 -11.74 11.67 -6.15
C GLU A 175 -10.45 11.66 -7.00
N SER A 176 -9.28 11.70 -6.37
CA SER A 176 -7.99 11.66 -7.08
C SER A 176 -7.71 10.35 -7.83
N LEU A 177 -8.53 9.32 -7.62
CA LEU A 177 -8.43 8.03 -8.33
C LEU A 177 -8.88 8.12 -9.80
N HIS A 178 -9.45 9.23 -10.24
CA HIS A 178 -10.09 9.38 -11.55
C HIS A 178 -9.45 10.44 -12.42
N GLY A 179 -9.78 10.37 -13.73
CA GLY A 179 -9.38 11.37 -14.70
C GLY A 179 -7.97 11.20 -15.23
N PRO A 180 -7.51 12.14 -16.07
CA PRO A 180 -6.24 12.02 -16.81
C PRO A 180 -5.00 12.16 -15.91
N ARG A 181 -5.18 12.60 -14.68
CA ARG A 181 -4.11 12.77 -13.70
C ARG A 181 -4.33 11.92 -12.46
N ALA A 182 -4.98 10.78 -12.62
CA ALA A 182 -5.28 9.88 -11.52
C ALA A 182 -4.04 9.53 -10.69
N VAL A 183 -4.24 9.44 -9.39
CA VAL A 183 -3.23 8.94 -8.44
C VAL A 183 -3.33 7.42 -8.40
N PRO A 184 -2.21 6.69 -8.34
CA PRO A 184 -2.23 5.23 -8.24
C PRO A 184 -3.04 4.75 -7.02
N PRO A 185 -3.97 3.78 -7.18
CA PRO A 185 -4.84 3.30 -6.10
C PRO A 185 -4.08 2.86 -4.85
N ALA A 186 -2.95 2.16 -5.02
CA ALA A 186 -2.12 1.73 -3.90
C ALA A 186 -1.56 2.89 -3.06
N ALA A 187 -1.32 4.06 -3.64
CA ALA A 187 -0.88 5.24 -2.91
C ALA A 187 -2.03 5.84 -2.09
N VAL A 188 -3.22 5.92 -2.70
CA VAL A 188 -4.45 6.40 -2.03
C VAL A 188 -4.85 5.46 -0.89
N THR A 189 -4.90 4.14 -1.13
CA THR A 189 -5.17 3.15 -0.08
C THR A 189 -4.25 3.34 1.12
N ARG A 190 -2.93 3.47 0.87
CA ARG A 190 -1.94 3.66 1.93
C ARG A 190 -2.15 4.96 2.69
N ALA A 191 -2.46 6.06 2.00
CA ALA A 191 -2.75 7.34 2.63
C ALA A 191 -4.00 7.24 3.51
N LEU A 192 -5.09 6.64 3.02
CA LEU A 192 -6.33 6.46 3.78
C LEU A 192 -6.13 5.57 5.02
N VAL A 193 -5.36 4.48 4.91
CA VAL A 193 -4.98 3.65 6.08
C VAL A 193 -4.18 4.47 7.10
N SER A 194 -3.28 5.33 6.64
CA SER A 194 -2.43 6.17 7.52
C SER A 194 -3.20 7.26 8.25
N LEU A 195 -4.37 7.68 7.75
CA LEU A 195 -5.24 8.66 8.44
C LEU A 195 -5.75 8.15 9.80
N GLY A 196 -5.83 6.83 9.95
CA GLY A 196 -6.23 6.22 11.21
C GLY A 196 -7.74 6.25 11.52
N PRO A 197 -8.10 5.95 12.78
CA PRO A 197 -9.51 5.72 13.17
C PRO A 197 -10.44 6.90 12.94
N GLN A 198 -9.97 8.14 13.06
CA GLN A 198 -10.80 9.33 12.88
C GLN A 198 -11.37 9.48 11.46
N ALA A 199 -10.76 8.84 10.46
CA ALA A 199 -11.22 8.92 9.08
C ALA A 199 -12.17 7.78 8.69
N GLN A 200 -12.39 6.78 9.56
CA GLN A 200 -13.14 5.56 9.23
C GLN A 200 -14.55 5.84 8.72
N GLN A 201 -15.27 6.75 9.38
CA GLN A 201 -16.62 7.13 8.97
C GLN A 201 -16.64 7.75 7.56
N SER A 202 -15.67 8.62 7.26
CA SER A 202 -15.55 9.23 5.92
C SER A 202 -15.13 8.20 4.87
N VAL A 203 -14.28 7.24 5.22
CA VAL A 203 -13.93 6.12 4.33
C VAL A 203 -15.15 5.24 4.07
N ALA A 204 -15.98 4.97 5.09
CA ALA A 204 -17.21 4.20 4.93
C ALA A 204 -18.22 4.88 4.00
N ALA A 205 -18.33 6.22 4.02
CA ALA A 205 -19.10 6.95 3.03
C ALA A 205 -18.63 6.68 1.59
N GLY A 206 -17.37 6.33 1.39
CA GLY A 206 -16.81 5.92 0.11
C GLY A 206 -17.38 4.62 -0.45
N LEU A 207 -18.10 3.80 0.33
CA LEU A 207 -18.80 2.61 -0.16
C LEU A 207 -19.93 2.96 -1.14
N GLU A 208 -20.48 4.14 -1.06
CA GLU A 208 -21.55 4.65 -1.94
C GLU A 208 -21.02 5.57 -3.04
N HIS A 209 -19.69 5.66 -3.20
CA HIS A 209 -19.08 6.52 -4.20
C HIS A 209 -19.52 6.13 -5.63
N PRO A 210 -19.85 7.09 -6.52
CA PRO A 210 -20.34 6.79 -7.87
C PRO A 210 -19.30 5.97 -8.69
N GLN A 211 -18.02 6.21 -8.45
CA GLN A 211 -16.94 5.53 -9.18
C GLN A 211 -16.56 4.19 -8.54
N PRO A 212 -16.55 3.08 -9.33
CA PRO A 212 -16.26 1.74 -8.80
C PRO A 212 -14.89 1.62 -8.11
N LEU A 213 -13.88 2.26 -8.67
CA LEU A 213 -12.52 2.20 -8.12
C LEU A 213 -12.44 2.83 -6.72
N ALA A 214 -13.17 3.91 -6.47
CA ALA A 214 -13.26 4.54 -5.16
C ALA A 214 -13.96 3.64 -4.15
N ARG A 215 -15.09 2.99 -4.54
CA ARG A 215 -15.76 1.98 -3.69
C ARG A 215 -14.82 0.82 -3.37
N ALA A 216 -14.09 0.31 -4.37
CA ALA A 216 -13.13 -0.78 -4.18
C ALA A 216 -11.99 -0.41 -3.21
N VAL A 217 -11.46 0.83 -3.31
CA VAL A 217 -10.43 1.34 -2.40
C VAL A 217 -10.99 1.53 -0.98
N ALA A 218 -12.19 2.08 -0.82
CA ALA A 218 -12.84 2.23 0.49
C ALA A 218 -13.03 0.86 1.18
N ILE A 219 -13.53 -0.15 0.46
CA ILE A 219 -13.66 -1.53 0.94
C ILE A 219 -12.30 -2.11 1.35
N GLU A 220 -11.26 -1.90 0.54
CA GLU A 220 -9.92 -2.40 0.82
C GLU A 220 -9.34 -1.79 2.10
N VAL A 221 -9.53 -0.48 2.30
CA VAL A 221 -9.10 0.25 3.51
C VAL A 221 -9.83 -0.27 4.73
N LEU A 222 -11.17 -0.36 4.71
CA LEU A 222 -11.98 -0.86 5.83
C LEU A 222 -11.61 -2.29 6.20
N GLY A 223 -11.42 -3.17 5.21
CA GLY A 223 -10.97 -4.54 5.43
C GLY A 223 -9.52 -4.66 5.93
N ALA A 224 -8.64 -3.72 5.55
CA ALA A 224 -7.24 -3.71 5.99
C ALA A 224 -7.07 -3.14 7.40
N THR A 225 -7.92 -2.22 7.80
CA THR A 225 -7.89 -1.58 9.14
C THR A 225 -8.70 -2.34 10.20
N GLY A 226 -9.37 -3.44 9.82
CA GLY A 226 -10.12 -4.28 10.75
C GLY A 226 -11.40 -3.61 11.28
N VAL A 227 -12.00 -2.69 10.53
CA VAL A 227 -13.18 -1.91 10.97
C VAL A 227 -14.43 -2.74 10.82
N VAL A 228 -14.81 -3.45 11.87
CA VAL A 228 -15.97 -4.36 11.91
C VAL A 228 -17.33 -3.64 11.85
N SER A 229 -17.43 -2.39 12.30
CA SER A 229 -18.66 -1.61 12.33
C SER A 229 -19.30 -1.39 10.94
N HIS A 230 -18.53 -1.57 9.85
CA HIS A 230 -19.01 -1.39 8.48
C HIS A 230 -19.13 -2.71 7.70
N THR A 231 -19.09 -3.87 8.39
CA THR A 231 -19.20 -5.21 7.77
C THR A 231 -20.48 -5.36 6.96
N SER A 232 -21.61 -4.85 7.46
CA SER A 232 -22.91 -4.90 6.75
C SER A 232 -22.89 -4.14 5.42
N GLY A 233 -22.22 -2.98 5.36
CA GLY A 233 -22.04 -2.21 4.12
C GLY A 233 -21.17 -2.96 3.11
N ILE A 234 -20.08 -3.59 3.55
CA ILE A 234 -19.21 -4.41 2.71
C ILE A 234 -19.95 -5.67 2.22
N ALA A 235 -20.76 -6.29 3.09
CA ALA A 235 -21.60 -7.43 2.74
C ALA A 235 -22.65 -7.08 1.67
N ARG A 236 -23.25 -5.88 1.76
CA ARG A 236 -24.15 -5.35 0.73
C ARG A 236 -23.40 -5.15 -0.59
N ALA A 237 -22.19 -4.55 -0.58
CA ALA A 237 -21.38 -4.39 -1.77
C ALA A 237 -21.02 -5.73 -2.44
N LEU A 238 -20.77 -6.80 -1.66
CA LEU A 238 -20.54 -8.13 -2.20
C LEU A 238 -21.76 -8.67 -2.95
N ARG A 239 -22.98 -8.43 -2.44
CA ARG A 239 -24.22 -8.93 -3.05
C ARG A 239 -24.65 -8.13 -4.27
N GLU A 240 -24.54 -6.81 -4.21
CA GLU A 240 -25.32 -5.88 -5.03
C GLU A 240 -24.48 -4.98 -5.94
N ASP A 241 -23.15 -4.82 -5.69
CA ASP A 241 -22.36 -3.94 -6.53
C ASP A 241 -22.37 -4.39 -8.00
N PRO A 242 -22.65 -3.48 -8.95
CA PRO A 242 -22.68 -3.84 -10.37
C PRO A 242 -21.33 -4.29 -10.91
N GLN A 243 -20.22 -3.84 -10.30
CA GLN A 243 -18.86 -4.13 -10.77
C GLN A 243 -18.27 -5.34 -10.05
N ILE A 244 -17.83 -6.32 -10.83
CA ILE A 244 -17.26 -7.55 -10.30
C ILE A 244 -16.01 -7.33 -9.44
N GLU A 245 -15.18 -6.36 -9.81
CA GLU A 245 -13.97 -6.00 -9.09
C GLU A 245 -14.27 -5.51 -7.68
N VAL A 246 -15.35 -4.75 -7.50
CA VAL A 246 -15.80 -4.27 -6.18
C VAL A 246 -16.29 -5.45 -5.35
N ARG A 247 -17.10 -6.36 -5.94
CA ARG A 247 -17.56 -7.58 -5.26
C ARG A 247 -16.40 -8.48 -4.83
N VAL A 248 -15.38 -8.64 -5.66
CA VAL A 248 -14.15 -9.40 -5.33
C VAL A 248 -13.39 -8.76 -4.17
N LYS A 249 -13.27 -7.42 -4.14
CA LYS A 249 -12.66 -6.70 -3.02
C LYS A 249 -13.48 -6.86 -1.73
N ALA A 250 -14.81 -6.80 -1.84
CA ALA A 250 -15.72 -7.01 -0.71
C ALA A 250 -15.61 -8.43 -0.12
N ALA A 251 -15.58 -9.46 -0.95
CA ALA A 251 -15.40 -10.84 -0.49
C ALA A 251 -14.07 -11.00 0.27
N ARG A 252 -12.98 -10.43 -0.25
CA ARG A 252 -11.67 -10.45 0.41
C ARG A 252 -11.66 -9.69 1.74
N ALA A 253 -12.33 -8.53 1.79
CA ALA A 253 -12.45 -7.74 3.01
C ALA A 253 -13.24 -8.49 4.10
N LEU A 254 -14.37 -9.11 3.75
CA LEU A 254 -15.18 -9.92 4.67
C LEU A 254 -14.40 -11.10 5.25
N GLY A 255 -13.61 -11.79 4.41
CA GLY A 255 -12.73 -12.88 4.90
C GLY A 255 -11.67 -12.40 5.90
N ARG A 256 -11.15 -11.17 5.73
CA ARG A 256 -10.20 -10.58 6.69
C ARG A 256 -10.85 -10.11 7.99
N LEU A 257 -12.05 -9.56 7.90
CA LEU A 257 -12.79 -9.06 9.06
C LEU A 257 -13.25 -10.20 9.98
N GLY A 258 -13.49 -11.40 9.43
CA GLY A 258 -13.84 -12.58 10.22
C GLY A 258 -15.22 -12.50 10.90
N MET A 259 -16.10 -11.61 10.46
CA MET A 259 -17.38 -11.36 11.12
C MET A 259 -18.51 -12.25 10.54
N PRO A 260 -19.44 -12.73 11.39
CA PRO A 260 -20.54 -13.61 10.98
C PRO A 260 -21.42 -13.04 9.87
N GLU A 261 -21.60 -11.73 9.82
CA GLU A 261 -22.40 -11.03 8.81
C GLU A 261 -21.85 -11.21 7.38
N GLY A 262 -20.58 -11.60 7.25
CA GLY A 262 -19.95 -11.91 5.99
C GLY A 262 -20.28 -13.31 5.46
N LEU A 263 -20.76 -14.23 6.30
CA LEU A 263 -20.90 -15.63 5.98
C LEU A 263 -21.89 -15.88 4.83
N GLU A 264 -23.13 -15.46 4.97
CA GLU A 264 -24.17 -15.67 3.94
C GLU A 264 -23.82 -15.05 2.57
N PRO A 265 -23.32 -13.80 2.49
CA PRO A 265 -22.83 -13.23 1.25
C PRO A 265 -21.69 -14.03 0.62
N LEU A 266 -20.76 -14.56 1.42
CA LEU A 266 -19.65 -15.38 0.93
C LEU A 266 -20.13 -16.75 0.43
N LEU A 267 -21.07 -17.39 1.13
CA LEU A 267 -21.71 -18.63 0.67
C LEU A 267 -22.45 -18.42 -0.66
N ALA A 268 -23.12 -17.28 -0.82
CA ALA A 268 -23.77 -16.93 -2.09
C ALA A 268 -22.77 -16.66 -3.23
N ALA A 269 -21.56 -16.16 -2.89
CA ALA A 269 -20.50 -15.83 -3.86
C ALA A 269 -19.84 -17.09 -4.46
N VAL A 270 -19.86 -18.22 -3.75
CA VAL A 270 -19.24 -19.48 -4.19
C VAL A 270 -20.20 -20.42 -4.93
N ARG A 271 -21.46 -20.04 -5.11
CA ARG A 271 -22.46 -20.86 -5.82
C ARG A 271 -22.05 -21.09 -7.29
N PRO A 272 -22.46 -22.24 -7.88
CA PRO A 272 -22.30 -22.49 -9.32
C PRO A 272 -22.88 -21.35 -10.15
N GLY A 273 -22.24 -21.03 -11.28
CA GLY A 273 -22.69 -19.97 -12.18
C GLY A 273 -22.20 -18.54 -11.78
N ARG A 274 -21.62 -18.38 -10.61
CA ARG A 274 -20.96 -17.10 -10.27
C ARG A 274 -19.62 -16.95 -11.02
N PRO A 275 -19.16 -15.73 -11.30
CA PRO A 275 -17.86 -15.50 -11.95
C PRO A 275 -16.71 -16.22 -11.24
N VAL A 276 -15.76 -16.77 -12.00
CA VAL A 276 -14.60 -17.53 -11.48
C VAL A 276 -13.86 -16.77 -10.40
N ALA A 277 -13.56 -15.48 -10.66
CA ALA A 277 -12.83 -14.62 -9.69
C ALA A 277 -13.57 -14.51 -8.35
N LEU A 278 -14.91 -14.47 -8.38
CA LEU A 278 -15.72 -14.36 -7.18
C LEU A 278 -15.77 -15.68 -6.43
N ARG A 279 -15.96 -16.83 -7.15
CA ARG A 279 -15.93 -18.16 -6.53
C ARG A 279 -14.58 -18.42 -5.85
N MET A 280 -13.48 -18.10 -6.55
CA MET A 280 -12.11 -18.27 -6.03
C MET A 280 -11.87 -17.44 -4.77
N VAL A 281 -12.17 -16.13 -4.80
CA VAL A 281 -11.94 -15.25 -3.65
C VAL A 281 -12.91 -15.55 -2.52
N GLY A 282 -14.17 -15.89 -2.82
CA GLY A 282 -15.17 -16.32 -1.85
C GLY A 282 -14.76 -17.60 -1.12
N ALA A 283 -14.23 -18.60 -1.85
CA ALA A 283 -13.73 -19.84 -1.24
C ALA A 283 -12.58 -19.56 -0.26
N GLY A 284 -11.60 -18.74 -0.67
CA GLY A 284 -10.51 -18.35 0.22
C GLY A 284 -10.98 -17.55 1.45
N ALA A 285 -11.96 -16.66 1.27
CA ALA A 285 -12.54 -15.87 2.35
C ALA A 285 -13.31 -16.75 3.36
N LEU A 286 -14.06 -17.77 2.89
CA LEU A 286 -14.73 -18.74 3.76
C LEU A 286 -13.75 -19.56 4.59
N GLY A 287 -12.62 -19.97 3.99
CA GLY A 287 -11.54 -20.63 4.71
C GLY A 287 -10.96 -19.73 5.81
N SER A 288 -10.70 -18.45 5.49
CA SER A 288 -10.18 -17.47 6.45
C SER A 288 -11.17 -17.14 7.57
N LEU A 289 -12.47 -17.19 7.28
CA LEU A 289 -13.55 -17.00 8.25
C LEU A 289 -13.63 -18.15 9.26
N GLY A 290 -13.13 -19.34 8.91
CA GLY A 290 -13.18 -20.51 9.77
C GLY A 290 -14.59 -21.10 9.97
N ALA A 291 -15.52 -20.79 9.09
CA ALA A 291 -16.91 -21.19 9.23
C ALA A 291 -17.15 -22.65 8.78
N VAL A 292 -17.31 -23.56 9.73
CA VAL A 292 -17.52 -24.99 9.47
C VAL A 292 -18.71 -25.25 8.55
N VAL A 293 -19.75 -24.43 8.61
CA VAL A 293 -20.93 -24.54 7.72
C VAL A 293 -20.56 -24.40 6.23
N ALA A 294 -19.39 -23.86 5.92
CA ALA A 294 -18.89 -23.73 4.55
C ALA A 294 -18.24 -25.02 3.99
N THR A 295 -18.06 -26.08 4.79
CA THR A 295 -17.43 -27.33 4.35
C THR A 295 -18.12 -27.95 3.14
N GLY A 296 -19.45 -28.13 3.16
CA GLY A 296 -20.22 -28.67 2.03
C GLY A 296 -20.08 -27.81 0.76
N PRO A 297 -20.38 -26.52 0.81
CA PRO A 297 -20.16 -25.61 -0.33
C PRO A 297 -18.73 -25.59 -0.87
N LEU A 298 -17.70 -25.67 -0.02
CA LEU A 298 -16.29 -25.75 -0.45
C LEU A 298 -15.96 -27.12 -1.05
N ALA A 299 -16.49 -28.22 -0.51
CA ALA A 299 -16.33 -29.55 -1.08
C ALA A 299 -16.92 -29.63 -2.50
N ALA A 300 -18.09 -29.01 -2.73
CA ALA A 300 -18.67 -28.93 -4.07
C ALA A 300 -17.77 -28.21 -5.09
N LEU A 301 -16.94 -27.26 -4.66
CA LEU A 301 -15.99 -26.56 -5.52
C LEU A 301 -14.71 -27.35 -5.84
N LEU A 302 -14.46 -28.51 -5.22
CA LEU A 302 -13.32 -29.37 -5.59
C LEU A 302 -13.42 -29.87 -7.03
N GLY A 303 -14.64 -30.00 -7.57
CA GLY A 303 -14.92 -30.34 -8.96
C GLY A 303 -15.15 -29.16 -9.89
N ASP A 304 -14.81 -27.93 -9.47
CA ASP A 304 -14.99 -26.74 -10.30
C ASP A 304 -14.21 -26.84 -11.62
N SER A 305 -14.83 -26.37 -12.70
CA SER A 305 -14.21 -26.34 -14.03
C SER A 305 -12.91 -25.52 -14.08
N ASP A 306 -12.76 -24.54 -13.20
CA ASP A 306 -11.54 -23.78 -13.04
C ASP A 306 -10.66 -24.38 -11.93
N ARG A 307 -9.48 -24.85 -12.30
CA ARG A 307 -8.52 -25.49 -11.40
C ARG A 307 -8.08 -24.60 -10.24
N HIS A 308 -8.06 -23.28 -10.41
CA HIS A 308 -7.66 -22.35 -9.34
C HIS A 308 -8.76 -22.19 -8.29
N VAL A 309 -10.02 -22.27 -8.70
CA VAL A 309 -11.16 -22.34 -7.77
C VAL A 309 -11.09 -23.62 -6.97
N ALA A 310 -10.93 -24.79 -7.63
CA ALA A 310 -10.81 -26.08 -6.97
C ALA A 310 -9.63 -26.13 -5.98
N ALA A 311 -8.45 -25.66 -6.40
CA ALA A 311 -7.27 -25.58 -5.52
C ALA A 311 -7.45 -24.63 -4.33
N THR A 312 -8.17 -23.52 -4.52
CA THR A 312 -8.47 -22.58 -3.42
C THR A 312 -9.47 -23.17 -2.45
N ALA A 313 -10.50 -23.87 -2.95
CA ALA A 313 -11.47 -24.58 -2.13
C ALA A 313 -10.81 -25.68 -1.27
N ALA A 314 -9.93 -26.47 -1.86
CA ALA A 314 -9.16 -27.49 -1.12
C ALA A 314 -8.30 -26.88 0.00
N ARG A 315 -7.63 -25.77 -0.26
CA ARG A 315 -6.87 -25.05 0.79
C ARG A 315 -7.79 -24.46 1.85
N ALA A 316 -8.93 -23.92 1.47
CA ALA A 316 -9.94 -23.42 2.41
C ALA A 316 -10.46 -24.53 3.33
N LEU A 317 -10.73 -25.72 2.79
CA LEU A 317 -11.11 -26.89 3.59
C LEU A 317 -10.01 -27.28 4.59
N LEU A 318 -8.73 -27.24 4.21
CA LEU A 318 -7.63 -27.48 5.14
C LEU A 318 -7.61 -26.44 6.29
N GLN A 319 -7.95 -25.19 6.01
CA GLN A 319 -8.04 -24.11 7.03
C GLN A 319 -9.21 -24.33 8.00
N LEU A 320 -10.29 -25.02 7.60
CA LEU A 320 -11.41 -25.37 8.47
C LEU A 320 -11.07 -26.50 9.48
N GLY A 321 -9.85 -27.02 9.46
CA GLY A 321 -9.41 -27.98 10.47
C GLY A 321 -9.90 -29.42 10.22
N PRO A 322 -10.31 -30.15 11.32
CA PRO A 322 -10.68 -31.56 11.23
C PRO A 322 -11.85 -31.84 10.29
N GLU A 323 -12.89 -31.02 10.33
CA GLU A 323 -14.11 -31.15 9.52
C GLU A 323 -13.79 -30.99 8.03
N GLY A 324 -13.02 -29.98 7.65
CA GLY A 324 -12.60 -29.78 6.27
C GLY A 324 -11.68 -30.90 5.77
N ARG A 325 -10.80 -31.44 6.65
CA ARG A 325 -9.97 -32.61 6.31
C ARG A 325 -10.80 -33.87 6.13
N ALA A 326 -11.89 -34.05 6.89
CA ALA A 326 -12.79 -35.18 6.71
C ALA A 326 -13.46 -35.15 5.33
N GLU A 327 -13.95 -33.98 4.89
CA GLU A 327 -14.51 -33.78 3.56
C GLU A 327 -13.48 -34.03 2.45
N LEU A 328 -12.24 -33.56 2.62
CA LEU A 328 -11.16 -33.84 1.66
C LEU A 328 -10.87 -35.35 1.55
N ARG A 329 -10.86 -36.09 2.68
CA ARG A 329 -10.66 -37.55 2.64
C ARG A 329 -11.86 -38.22 1.94
N ALA A 330 -13.08 -37.86 2.29
CA ALA A 330 -14.28 -38.40 1.64
C ALA A 330 -14.25 -38.17 0.11
N ALA A 331 -13.86 -36.95 -0.33
CA ALA A 331 -13.70 -36.65 -1.74
C ALA A 331 -12.52 -37.40 -2.41
N ALA A 332 -11.44 -37.66 -1.69
CA ALA A 332 -10.29 -38.40 -2.18
C ALA A 332 -10.56 -39.90 -2.36
N ASP A 333 -11.41 -40.46 -1.49
CA ASP A 333 -11.80 -41.89 -1.45
C ASP A 333 -13.01 -42.18 -2.35
N ASP A 334 -13.69 -41.15 -2.89
CA ASP A 334 -14.78 -41.31 -3.84
C ASP A 334 -14.28 -41.96 -5.14
N GLY A 335 -14.45 -43.25 -5.30
CA GLY A 335 -13.88 -44.12 -6.35
C GLY A 335 -14.02 -43.65 -7.81
N SER A 336 -14.56 -42.44 -8.02
CA SER A 336 -14.80 -41.86 -9.35
C SER A 336 -13.53 -41.42 -10.11
N ASN A 337 -12.34 -41.34 -9.47
CA ASN A 337 -11.12 -40.78 -10.06
C ASN A 337 -11.31 -39.43 -10.79
N GLY A 338 -12.37 -38.71 -10.43
CA GLY A 338 -12.73 -37.43 -11.02
C GLY A 338 -11.80 -36.28 -10.58
N PRO A 339 -11.97 -35.08 -11.18
CA PRO A 339 -11.17 -33.89 -10.85
C PRO A 339 -11.19 -33.54 -9.37
N ALA A 340 -12.33 -33.69 -8.70
CA ALA A 340 -12.50 -33.43 -7.27
C ALA A 340 -11.63 -34.35 -6.42
N ALA A 341 -11.64 -35.67 -6.70
CA ALA A 341 -10.82 -36.64 -5.99
C ALA A 341 -9.31 -36.38 -6.20
N ALA A 342 -8.92 -36.04 -7.42
CA ALA A 342 -7.52 -35.69 -7.73
C ALA A 342 -7.08 -34.44 -6.95
N GLN A 343 -7.90 -33.42 -6.90
CA GLN A 343 -7.63 -32.17 -6.17
C GLN A 343 -7.58 -32.40 -4.66
N ALA A 344 -8.47 -33.22 -4.12
CA ALA A 344 -8.48 -33.56 -2.70
C ALA A 344 -7.20 -34.32 -2.29
N ARG A 345 -6.80 -35.35 -3.08
CA ARG A 345 -5.54 -36.09 -2.86
C ARG A 345 -4.33 -35.18 -2.91
N ALA A 346 -4.24 -34.26 -3.88
CA ALA A 346 -3.13 -33.32 -3.99
C ALA A 346 -3.02 -32.42 -2.74
N ALA A 347 -4.14 -31.85 -2.28
CA ALA A 347 -4.18 -30.98 -1.12
C ALA A 347 -3.77 -31.71 0.17
N LEU A 348 -4.25 -32.93 0.38
CA LEU A 348 -3.87 -33.75 1.54
C LEU A 348 -2.38 -34.10 1.52
N ALA A 349 -1.82 -34.46 0.35
CA ALA A 349 -0.40 -34.75 0.19
C ALA A 349 0.48 -33.52 0.48
N GLU A 350 0.12 -32.36 -0.06
CA GLU A 350 0.83 -31.09 0.21
C GLU A 350 0.80 -30.74 1.72
N SER A 351 -0.33 -30.93 2.38
CA SER A 351 -0.48 -30.69 3.83
C SER A 351 0.41 -31.61 4.65
N ALA A 352 0.51 -32.90 4.27
CA ALA A 352 1.38 -33.88 4.94
C ALA A 352 2.88 -33.52 4.80
N VAL A 353 3.31 -33.12 3.61
CA VAL A 353 4.69 -32.65 3.37
C VAL A 353 5.00 -31.38 4.14
N GLY A 354 4.04 -30.45 4.23
CA GLY A 354 4.18 -29.23 5.03
C GLY A 354 4.36 -29.50 6.51
N ALA A 355 3.61 -30.43 7.07
CA ALA A 355 3.72 -30.86 8.48
C ALA A 355 5.10 -31.50 8.76
N ALA A 356 5.53 -32.44 7.92
CA ALA A 356 6.83 -33.09 8.06
C ALA A 356 8.02 -32.11 8.01
N ARG A 357 7.93 -31.06 7.19
CA ARG A 357 8.97 -29.99 7.15
C ARG A 357 8.99 -29.11 8.40
N HIS A 358 7.86 -28.92 9.07
CA HIS A 358 7.78 -28.17 10.34
C HIS A 358 8.40 -28.96 11.48
N ASP A 359 8.13 -30.26 11.56
CA ASP A 359 8.69 -31.17 12.58
C ASP A 359 10.22 -31.24 12.48
N VAL A 360 10.77 -31.41 11.27
CA VAL A 360 12.23 -31.41 11.04
C VAL A 360 12.88 -30.06 11.42
N ARG A 361 12.21 -28.94 11.18
CA ARG A 361 12.73 -27.62 11.60
C ARG A 361 12.67 -27.41 13.11
N ALA A 362 11.67 -27.95 13.80
CA ALA A 362 11.57 -27.90 15.24
C ALA A 362 12.65 -28.77 15.92
N GLU A 363 12.95 -29.94 15.38
CA GLU A 363 14.05 -30.81 15.85
C GLU A 363 15.46 -30.22 15.63
N VAL A 364 15.69 -29.45 14.57
CA VAL A 364 16.99 -28.81 14.29
C VAL A 364 17.18 -27.52 15.13
N ALA A 365 16.12 -26.98 15.72
CA ALA A 365 16.16 -25.74 16.53
C ALA A 365 16.30 -26.02 18.05
N LEU A 366 16.27 -27.29 18.48
CA LEU A 366 16.55 -27.79 19.84
C LEU A 366 17.98 -28.31 19.94
#